data_04b79847480156029690f8e186ca7ec2
#
_entry.id   04b79847480156029690f8e186ca7ec2
#
_cell.length_a   1.000
_cell.length_b   1.000
_cell.length_c   1.000
_cell.angle_alpha   90.00
_cell.angle_beta   90.00
_cell.angle_gamma   90.00
#
_symmetry.space_group_name_H-M   'P 1'
#
loop_
_entity.id
_entity.type
_entity.pdbx_description
1 polymer ?
#
loop_
_entity_poly.entity_id
_entity_poly.type
_entity_poly.pdbx_seq_one_letter_code
_entity_poly.pdbx_strand_id
1 'polypeptide(L)'
;MAVQSGKDLLLKVDLTGDGTFETVAGLRATRISFNAETVDVTSLESAGGWRELLGGAGVKSASISGSGVFRDANTDERARQIFFDGEVPAFQVIIPDFGIVQGPFQISSIEYAGSHNGEATYEMSLASAGELTFVAL
;
A
#
# COMPACT_ATOMS: atom_id res chain seq x y z
N MET A 1 19.33 10.41 14.56
CA MET A 1 18.57 9.77 13.48
C MET A 1 18.08 10.84 12.52
N ALA A 2 18.31 10.65 11.24
CA ALA A 2 17.88 11.61 10.24
C ALA A 2 16.37 11.44 9.95
N VAL A 3 15.69 12.56 9.76
CA VAL A 3 14.28 12.54 9.33
C VAL A 3 14.26 12.33 7.82
N GLN A 4 13.50 11.35 7.37
CA GLN A 4 13.39 11.06 5.95
C GLN A 4 12.39 12.00 5.28
N SER A 5 12.68 12.31 4.01
CA SER A 5 11.75 13.08 3.19
C SER A 5 10.62 12.17 2.69
N GLY A 6 9.39 12.64 2.76
CA GLY A 6 8.23 11.89 2.23
C GLY A 6 8.33 11.62 0.75
N LYS A 7 9.06 12.42 -0.02
CA LYS A 7 9.23 12.20 -1.46
C LYS A 7 10.10 10.99 -1.78
N ASP A 8 10.83 10.46 -0.81
CA ASP A 8 11.67 9.29 -0.99
C ASP A 8 10.93 7.99 -0.74
N LEU A 9 9.69 8.04 -0.27
CA LEU A 9 8.83 6.88 -0.14
C LEU A 9 8.29 6.52 -1.53
N LEU A 10 8.70 5.38 -2.06
CA LEU A 10 8.39 4.98 -3.43
C LEU A 10 7.42 3.83 -3.49
N LEU A 11 6.43 3.94 -4.37
CA LEU A 11 5.53 2.84 -4.71
C LEU A 11 5.89 2.33 -6.10
N LYS A 12 6.12 1.03 -6.21
CA LYS A 12 6.43 0.37 -7.47
C LYS A 12 5.43 -0.74 -7.76
N VAL A 13 5.20 -1.00 -9.02
CA VAL A 13 4.29 -2.05 -9.48
C VAL A 13 5.00 -2.97 -10.47
N ASP A 14 4.65 -4.26 -10.42
CA ASP A 14 5.12 -5.23 -11.42
C ASP A 14 4.26 -5.08 -12.68
N LEU A 15 4.84 -4.54 -13.73
CA LEU A 15 4.12 -4.24 -14.97
C LEU A 15 3.74 -5.48 -15.77
N THR A 16 4.59 -6.48 -15.77
CA THR A 16 4.47 -7.61 -16.71
C THR A 16 4.27 -8.96 -16.02
N GLY A 17 4.33 -8.99 -14.70
CA GLY A 17 4.23 -10.24 -13.95
C GLY A 17 5.52 -11.03 -13.90
N ASP A 18 6.64 -10.44 -14.28
CA ASP A 18 7.93 -11.11 -14.34
C ASP A 18 8.88 -10.74 -13.18
N GLY A 19 8.40 -10.00 -12.22
CA GLY A 19 9.20 -9.57 -11.07
C GLY A 19 9.98 -8.28 -11.30
N THR A 20 9.79 -7.63 -12.44
CA THR A 20 10.40 -6.33 -12.71
C THR A 20 9.47 -5.22 -12.28
N PHE A 21 9.90 -4.41 -11.31
CA PHE A 21 9.08 -3.36 -10.73
C PHE A 21 9.45 -2.00 -11.31
N GLU A 22 8.43 -1.19 -11.59
CA GLU A 22 8.61 0.19 -12.01
C GLU A 22 7.90 1.14 -11.07
N THR A 23 8.51 2.31 -10.85
CA THR A 23 7.93 3.35 -9.99
C THR A 23 6.66 3.89 -10.62
N VAL A 24 5.61 4.00 -9.82
CA VAL A 24 4.34 4.59 -10.26
C VAL A 24 4.58 6.06 -10.57
N ALA A 25 4.34 6.43 -11.82
CA ALA A 25 4.66 7.77 -12.32
C ALA A 25 3.77 8.84 -11.72
N GLY A 26 4.35 10.00 -11.48
CA GLY A 26 3.62 11.19 -11.05
C GLY A 26 3.12 11.19 -9.62
N LEU A 27 3.44 10.16 -8.85
CA LEU A 27 2.97 10.05 -7.47
C LEU A 27 3.64 11.09 -6.58
N ARG A 28 2.83 11.92 -5.91
CA ARG A 28 3.32 13.00 -5.05
C ARG A 28 3.20 12.71 -3.57
N ALA A 29 2.22 11.87 -3.19
CA ALA A 29 2.00 11.51 -1.80
C ALA A 29 1.71 10.02 -1.72
N THR A 30 2.38 9.34 -0.81
CA THR A 30 2.21 7.90 -0.60
C THR A 30 2.12 7.63 0.88
N ARG A 31 1.17 6.79 1.26
CA ARG A 31 0.98 6.37 2.64
C ARG A 31 0.80 4.85 2.66
N ILE A 32 1.46 4.19 3.60
CA ILE A 32 1.19 2.79 3.88
C ILE A 32 0.81 2.63 5.35
N SER A 33 -0.23 1.85 5.61
CA SER A 33 -0.71 1.56 6.96
C SER A 33 -0.80 0.06 7.14
N PHE A 34 -0.38 -0.41 8.30
CA PHE A 34 -0.48 -1.82 8.66
C PHE A 34 -1.50 -1.97 9.78
N ASN A 35 -2.35 -2.96 9.67
CA ASN A 35 -3.39 -3.23 10.65
C ASN A 35 -3.34 -4.70 11.04
N ALA A 36 -3.59 -4.96 12.30
CA ALA A 36 -3.74 -6.32 12.81
C ALA A 36 -5.04 -6.38 13.60
N GLU A 37 -5.89 -7.32 13.22
CA GLU A 37 -7.11 -7.58 13.94
C GLU A 37 -6.75 -8.20 15.28
N THR A 38 -7.39 -7.76 16.36
CA THR A 38 -7.13 -8.28 17.70
C THR A 38 -8.22 -9.25 18.09
N VAL A 39 -7.82 -10.30 18.79
CA VAL A 39 -8.75 -11.31 19.33
C VAL A 39 -8.74 -11.19 20.85
N ASP A 40 -9.88 -10.84 21.41
CA ASP A 40 -10.04 -10.63 22.85
C ASP A 40 -10.30 -11.97 23.55
N VAL A 41 -9.44 -12.32 24.48
CA VAL A 41 -9.56 -13.54 25.30
C VAL A 41 -9.70 -13.21 26.79
N THR A 42 -10.10 -11.99 27.10
CA THR A 42 -10.31 -11.54 28.48
C THR A 42 -11.35 -12.41 29.18
N SER A 43 -11.05 -12.78 30.41
CA SER A 43 -11.97 -13.58 31.23
C SER A 43 -12.01 -13.01 32.66
N LEU A 44 -12.87 -13.59 33.49
CA LEU A 44 -12.94 -13.23 34.91
C LEU A 44 -11.62 -13.50 35.65
N GLU A 45 -10.78 -14.38 35.08
CA GLU A 45 -9.49 -14.73 35.65
C GLU A 45 -8.34 -13.86 35.15
N SER A 46 -8.62 -12.93 34.24
CA SER A 46 -7.60 -12.02 33.74
C SER A 46 -7.04 -11.15 34.87
N ALA A 47 -5.71 -11.05 34.92
CA ALA A 47 -5.02 -10.41 36.03
C ALA A 47 -5.42 -8.94 36.17
N GLY A 48 -5.86 -8.55 37.36
CA GLY A 48 -6.24 -7.17 37.66
C GLY A 48 -7.43 -6.63 36.87
N GLY A 49 -8.19 -7.50 36.22
CA GLY A 49 -9.32 -7.08 35.37
C GLY A 49 -8.92 -6.48 34.05
N TRP A 50 -7.67 -6.64 33.65
CA TRP A 50 -7.16 -6.09 32.40
C TRP A 50 -7.59 -6.92 31.19
N ARG A 51 -7.81 -6.22 30.08
CA ARG A 51 -8.09 -6.87 28.81
C ARG A 51 -6.88 -7.67 28.35
N GLU A 52 -7.12 -8.88 27.89
CA GLU A 52 -6.09 -9.75 27.34
C GLU A 52 -6.40 -10.05 25.88
N LEU A 53 -5.37 -10.03 25.03
CA LEU A 53 -5.49 -10.32 23.60
C LEU A 53 -4.65 -11.53 23.24
N LEU A 54 -5.19 -12.35 22.33
CA LEU A 54 -4.45 -13.49 21.80
C LEU A 54 -3.53 -13.01 20.69
N GLY A 55 -2.23 -13.02 20.95
CA GLY A 55 -1.24 -12.54 20.00
C GLY A 55 -1.18 -13.43 18.76
N GLY A 56 -1.12 -12.79 17.59
CA GLY A 56 -0.95 -13.50 16.33
C GLY A 56 -2.17 -14.21 15.79
N ALA A 57 -3.33 -14.09 16.46
CA ALA A 57 -4.54 -14.80 16.06
C ALA A 57 -5.40 -14.03 15.06
N GLY A 58 -5.26 -12.71 15.01
CA GLY A 58 -6.07 -11.89 14.13
C GLY A 58 -5.51 -11.79 12.71
N VAL A 59 -6.34 -11.34 11.81
CA VAL A 59 -5.95 -11.11 10.42
C VAL A 59 -5.10 -9.84 10.34
N LYS A 60 -3.97 -9.93 9.66
CA LYS A 60 -3.12 -8.80 9.37
C LYS A 60 -3.42 -8.28 7.98
N SER A 61 -3.41 -6.97 7.82
CA SER A 61 -3.65 -6.36 6.52
C SER A 61 -2.83 -5.08 6.40
N ALA A 62 -2.64 -4.65 5.17
CA ALA A 62 -2.02 -3.37 4.89
C ALA A 62 -2.86 -2.63 3.86
N SER A 63 -2.79 -1.32 3.91
CA SER A 63 -3.41 -0.47 2.90
C SER A 63 -2.42 0.58 2.44
N ILE A 64 -2.46 0.88 1.15
CA ILE A 64 -1.64 1.92 0.55
C ILE A 64 -2.59 2.94 -0.05
N SER A 65 -2.31 4.21 0.16
CA SER A 65 -3.00 5.28 -0.53
C SER A 65 -1.98 6.22 -1.13
N GLY A 66 -2.28 6.73 -2.30
CA GLY A 66 -1.40 7.66 -2.98
C GLY A 66 -2.17 8.59 -3.87
N SER A 67 -1.60 9.77 -4.09
CA SER A 67 -2.15 10.75 -5.00
C SER A 67 -1.03 11.33 -5.86
N GLY A 68 -1.38 11.77 -7.04
CA GLY A 68 -0.37 12.31 -7.93
C GLY A 68 -0.96 12.95 -9.16
N VAL A 69 -0.07 13.28 -10.07
CA VAL A 69 -0.41 13.89 -11.35
C VAL A 69 -0.49 12.80 -12.41
N PHE A 70 -1.57 12.82 -13.17
CA PHE A 70 -1.73 11.89 -14.29
C PHE A 70 -0.75 12.25 -15.40
N ARG A 71 0.11 11.31 -15.77
CA ARG A 71 1.16 11.55 -16.76
C ARG A 71 1.05 10.71 -18.03
N ASP A 72 0.00 9.90 -18.11
CA ASP A 72 -0.21 9.00 -19.25
C ASP A 72 1.01 8.11 -19.52
N ALA A 73 1.62 7.62 -18.44
CA ALA A 73 2.77 6.73 -18.49
C ALA A 73 2.34 5.26 -18.47
N ASN A 74 3.27 4.34 -18.70
CA ASN A 74 3.01 2.91 -18.67
C ASN A 74 2.41 2.44 -17.34
N THR A 75 2.86 3.03 -16.24
CA THR A 75 2.34 2.68 -14.92
C THR A 75 0.90 3.15 -14.74
N ASP A 76 0.50 4.26 -15.34
CA ASP A 76 -0.88 4.73 -15.32
C ASP A 76 -1.78 3.78 -16.09
N GLU A 77 -1.35 3.32 -17.26
CA GLU A 77 -2.09 2.34 -18.05
C GLU A 77 -2.20 1.01 -17.30
N ARG A 78 -1.12 0.58 -16.67
CA ARG A 78 -1.11 -0.65 -15.89
C ARG A 78 -2.08 -0.58 -14.71
N ALA A 79 -2.12 0.55 -13.99
CA ALA A 79 -3.03 0.74 -12.89
C ALA A 79 -4.49 0.62 -13.35
N ARG A 80 -4.82 1.21 -14.49
CA ARG A 80 -6.16 1.09 -15.07
C ARG A 80 -6.48 -0.36 -15.41
N GLN A 81 -5.57 -1.08 -16.07
CA GLN A 81 -5.78 -2.49 -16.41
C GLN A 81 -6.00 -3.34 -15.16
N ILE A 82 -5.20 -3.13 -14.14
CA ILE A 82 -5.30 -3.87 -12.87
C ILE A 82 -6.70 -3.68 -12.27
N PHE A 83 -7.19 -2.45 -12.25
CA PHE A 83 -8.49 -2.17 -11.66
C PHE A 83 -9.63 -2.79 -12.45
N PHE A 84 -9.65 -2.57 -13.77
CA PHE A 84 -10.75 -3.06 -14.60
C PHE A 84 -10.75 -4.57 -14.79
N ASP A 85 -9.57 -5.18 -14.79
CA ASP A 85 -9.44 -6.64 -14.94
C ASP A 85 -9.51 -7.38 -13.61
N GLY A 86 -9.50 -6.66 -12.48
CA GLY A 86 -9.53 -7.27 -11.15
C GLY A 86 -8.26 -8.03 -10.80
N GLU A 87 -7.13 -7.61 -11.33
CA GLU A 87 -5.85 -8.26 -11.06
C GLU A 87 -5.34 -7.94 -9.66
N VAL A 88 -4.50 -8.83 -9.15
CA VAL A 88 -3.86 -8.71 -7.84
C VAL A 88 -2.35 -8.85 -8.01
N PRO A 89 -1.69 -7.87 -8.65
CA PRO A 89 -0.26 -7.97 -8.91
C PRO A 89 0.57 -7.66 -7.66
N ALA A 90 1.86 -7.93 -7.74
CA ALA A 90 2.78 -7.55 -6.69
C ALA A 90 3.09 -6.05 -6.76
N PHE A 91 3.10 -5.42 -5.61
CA PHE A 91 3.52 -4.04 -5.43
C PHE A 91 4.70 -4.00 -4.45
N GLN A 92 5.52 -3.00 -4.58
CA GLN A 92 6.64 -2.75 -3.67
C GLN A 92 6.52 -1.35 -3.11
N VAL A 93 6.67 -1.22 -1.79
CA VAL A 93 6.82 0.09 -1.14
C VAL A 93 8.22 0.15 -0.57
N ILE A 94 9.00 1.10 -1.03
CA ILE A 94 10.37 1.29 -0.57
C ILE A 94 10.38 2.45 0.42
N ILE A 95 10.75 2.14 1.65
CA ILE A 95 10.96 3.14 2.70
C ILE A 95 12.46 3.32 2.83
N PRO A 96 13.03 4.45 2.36
CA PRO A 96 14.47 4.62 2.30
C PRO A 96 15.17 4.39 3.65
N ASP A 97 16.29 3.69 3.62
CA ASP A 97 17.11 3.36 4.78
C ASP A 97 16.41 2.51 5.85
N PHE A 98 15.20 2.07 5.57
CA PHE A 98 14.44 1.23 6.50
C PHE A 98 14.13 -0.13 5.91
N GLY A 99 13.42 -0.19 4.78
CA GLY A 99 13.11 -1.48 4.19
C GLY A 99 12.20 -1.43 2.99
N ILE A 100 11.94 -2.61 2.45
CA ILE A 100 11.05 -2.81 1.30
C ILE A 100 9.93 -3.73 1.75
N VAL A 101 8.69 -3.28 1.56
CA VAL A 101 7.49 -4.10 1.77
C VAL A 101 7.00 -4.54 0.40
N GLN A 102 6.83 -5.82 0.22
CA GLN A 102 6.42 -6.39 -1.08
C GLN A 102 5.33 -7.43 -0.88
N GLY A 103 4.38 -7.45 -1.78
CA GLY A 103 3.35 -8.48 -1.79
C GLY A 103 2.20 -8.13 -2.72
N PRO A 104 1.19 -8.99 -2.77
CA PRO A 104 0.03 -8.78 -3.63
C PRO A 104 -0.89 -7.73 -3.04
N PHE A 105 -1.32 -6.79 -3.88
CA PHE A 105 -2.30 -5.78 -3.52
C PHE A 105 -3.34 -5.67 -4.62
N GLN A 106 -4.57 -5.37 -4.21
CA GLN A 106 -5.65 -5.07 -5.12
C GLN A 106 -5.92 -3.58 -5.06
N ILE A 107 -6.14 -2.96 -6.22
CA ILE A 107 -6.59 -1.56 -6.24
C ILE A 107 -8.04 -1.54 -5.82
N SER A 108 -8.32 -0.99 -4.64
CA SER A 108 -9.67 -0.93 -4.08
C SER A 108 -10.45 0.26 -4.61
N SER A 109 -9.75 1.33 -4.96
CA SER A 109 -10.37 2.49 -5.59
C SER A 109 -9.34 3.26 -6.40
N ILE A 110 -9.79 3.89 -7.46
CA ILE A 110 -8.97 4.80 -8.26
C ILE A 110 -9.87 5.94 -8.72
N GLU A 111 -9.40 7.16 -8.52
CA GLU A 111 -10.17 8.35 -8.85
C GLU A 111 -9.31 9.28 -9.69
N TYR A 112 -9.87 9.77 -10.76
CA TYR A 112 -9.22 10.77 -11.62
C TYR A 112 -10.00 12.07 -11.53
N ALA A 113 -9.29 13.17 -11.42
CA ALA A 113 -9.91 14.48 -11.34
C ALA A 113 -9.15 15.48 -12.23
N GLY A 114 -9.89 16.36 -12.83
CA GLY A 114 -9.29 17.42 -13.64
C GLY A 114 -9.96 18.75 -13.35
N SER A 115 -9.20 19.83 -13.44
CA SER A 115 -9.76 21.17 -13.32
C SER A 115 -9.54 21.93 -14.62
N HIS A 116 -10.38 22.93 -14.84
CA HIS A 116 -10.39 23.70 -16.08
C HIS A 116 -9.01 24.29 -16.45
N ASN A 117 -8.29 24.76 -15.45
CA ASN A 117 -6.99 25.39 -15.63
C ASN A 117 -5.85 24.65 -14.92
N GLY A 118 -6.08 23.41 -14.49
CA GLY A 118 -5.12 22.68 -13.71
C GLY A 118 -4.71 21.35 -14.33
N GLU A 119 -3.83 20.67 -13.64
CA GLU A 119 -3.37 19.35 -14.02
C GLU A 119 -4.48 18.32 -13.78
N ALA A 120 -4.49 17.26 -14.59
CA ALA A 120 -5.26 16.08 -14.25
C ALA A 120 -4.52 15.35 -13.12
N THR A 121 -5.26 14.97 -12.08
CA THR A 121 -4.71 14.28 -10.91
C THR A 121 -5.42 12.96 -10.71
N TYR A 122 -4.79 12.08 -9.92
CA TYR A 122 -5.42 10.83 -9.54
C TYR A 122 -5.18 10.53 -8.06
N GLU A 123 -6.10 9.76 -7.49
CA GLU A 123 -5.95 9.19 -6.17
C GLU A 123 -6.22 7.70 -6.26
N MET A 124 -5.43 6.92 -5.54
CA MET A 124 -5.49 5.48 -5.62
C MET A 124 -5.37 4.88 -4.23
N SER A 125 -6.19 3.87 -3.95
CA SER A 125 -6.12 3.11 -2.72
C SER A 125 -5.94 1.64 -3.05
N LEU A 126 -5.08 0.98 -2.29
CA LEU A 126 -4.79 -0.43 -2.48
C LEU A 126 -4.99 -1.16 -1.16
N ALA A 127 -5.49 -2.38 -1.25
CA ALA A 127 -5.66 -3.26 -0.09
C ALA A 127 -4.80 -4.49 -0.28
N SER A 128 -4.15 -4.94 0.77
CA SER A 128 -3.35 -6.16 0.71
C SER A 128 -4.24 -7.36 0.43
N ALA A 129 -3.75 -8.26 -0.41
CA ALA A 129 -4.53 -9.42 -0.88
C ALA A 129 -3.80 -10.73 -0.64
N GLY A 130 -2.82 -10.74 0.24
CA GLY A 130 -2.05 -11.92 0.59
C GLY A 130 -0.93 -11.58 1.54
N GLU A 131 -0.01 -12.52 1.73
CA GLU A 131 1.10 -12.32 2.64
C GLU A 131 2.08 -11.29 2.09
N LEU A 132 2.49 -10.37 2.95
CA LEU A 132 3.50 -9.38 2.63
C LEU A 132 4.84 -9.80 3.22
N THR A 133 5.91 -9.47 2.51
CA THR A 133 7.27 -9.69 2.98
C THR A 133 7.95 -8.36 3.25
N PHE A 134 8.82 -8.36 4.24
CA PHE A 134 9.60 -7.18 4.60
C PHE A 134 11.08 -7.52 4.52
N VAL A 135 11.83 -6.70 3.80
CA VAL A 135 13.27 -6.82 3.67
C VAL A 135 13.91 -5.55 4.22
N ALA A 136 14.70 -5.69 5.27
CA ALA A 136 15.40 -4.54 5.86
C ALA A 136 16.51 -4.05 4.93
N LEU A 137 16.67 -2.75 4.85
CA LEU A 137 17.74 -2.12 4.07
C LEU A 137 18.89 -1.68 4.97
#